data_2311eced518e83eeb10f36d990e29892
#
_entry.id   2311eced518e83eeb10f36d990e29892
#
_cell.length_a   1.000
_cell.length_b   1.000
_cell.length_c   1.000
_cell.angle_alpha   90.00
_cell.angle_beta   90.00
_cell.angle_gamma   90.00
#
_symmetry.space_group_name_H-M   'P 1'
#
loop_
_entity.id
_entity.type
_entity.pdbx_description
1 polymer ?
#
loop_
_entity_poly.entity_id
_entity_poly.type
_entity_poly.pdbx_seq_one_letter_code
_entity_poly.pdbx_strand_id
1 'polypeptide(L)'
;MNKALISLALPLAALLAACNMGAGGNASSSGESMQGDLHGARIGAPFTLTDQNGRKVRWEDFRGKYRLVYFGYTFCPDVCPLDLQRIMQGFAQFEKDRPALAAKVQPIFISVDPDRDTPAVLKTYVAAFHPRLIGLTGTPDEIAKVAKDFVVLYNKEQAQGASGYLVSHSRTPYLFGTDGAPVALVPVDDPGTPDADEGEPQKVTAFLEKWVK
;
A
#
# COMPACT_ATOMS: atom_id res chain seq x y z
N MET A 1 -51.07 -37.94 60.86
CA MET A 1 -51.45 -36.83 61.75
C MET A 1 -50.90 -35.54 61.18
N ASN A 2 -51.81 -34.63 60.80
CA ASN A 2 -51.73 -33.16 60.80
C ASN A 2 -50.68 -32.48 59.92
N LYS A 3 -50.96 -31.49 59.25
CA LYS A 3 -52.10 -30.57 58.95
C LYS A 3 -51.74 -29.76 57.70
N ALA A 4 -52.70 -29.47 56.91
CA ALA A 4 -52.68 -28.53 55.83
C ALA A 4 -52.40 -27.10 56.34
N LEU A 5 -51.70 -26.31 55.57
CA LEU A 5 -51.87 -24.87 55.51
C LEU A 5 -51.79 -24.38 54.06
N ILE A 6 -52.94 -23.96 53.64
CA ILE A 6 -53.21 -23.23 52.40
C ILE A 6 -52.71 -21.81 52.60
N SER A 7 -51.87 -21.32 51.74
CA SER A 7 -51.61 -19.89 51.63
C SER A 7 -51.82 -19.40 50.21
N LEU A 8 -52.83 -18.60 50.16
CA LEU A 8 -53.34 -17.82 49.05
C LEU A 8 -52.32 -16.71 48.71
N ALA A 9 -51.83 -16.66 47.49
CA ALA A 9 -51.04 -15.50 47.04
C ALA A 9 -51.63 -15.03 45.70
N LEU A 10 -52.06 -13.79 45.72
CA LEU A 10 -52.61 -13.03 44.55
C LEU A 10 -51.57 -12.87 43.45
N PRO A 11 -52.01 -12.83 42.20
CA PRO A 11 -51.16 -12.38 41.09
C PRO A 11 -51.20 -10.85 41.03
N LEU A 12 -50.03 -10.21 41.23
CA LEU A 12 -49.84 -8.80 40.96
C LEU A 12 -49.51 -8.65 39.47
N ALA A 13 -50.49 -8.24 38.70
CA ALA A 13 -50.35 -7.89 37.30
C ALA A 13 -49.65 -6.53 37.20
N ALA A 14 -48.38 -6.51 36.88
CA ALA A 14 -47.65 -5.30 36.54
C ALA A 14 -47.75 -5.06 35.03
N LEU A 15 -48.51 -4.06 34.66
CA LEU A 15 -48.49 -3.46 33.32
C LEU A 15 -47.18 -2.72 33.11
N LEU A 16 -46.30 -3.28 32.29
CA LEU A 16 -45.17 -2.54 31.72
C LEU A 16 -45.59 -2.07 30.33
N ALA A 17 -45.93 -0.77 30.27
CA ALA A 17 -46.12 -0.08 29.03
C ALA A 17 -44.76 0.00 28.28
N ALA A 18 -44.66 -0.70 27.19
CA ALA A 18 -43.55 -0.61 26.26
C ALA A 18 -43.67 0.70 25.47
N CYS A 19 -42.90 1.71 25.83
CA CYS A 19 -42.60 2.83 24.94
C CYS A 19 -41.59 2.36 23.90
N ASN A 20 -42.07 1.84 22.80
CA ASN A 20 -41.25 1.63 21.60
C ASN A 20 -41.38 2.89 20.74
N MET A 21 -40.53 3.88 21.00
CA MET A 21 -40.31 5.03 20.13
C MET A 21 -38.81 5.19 19.94
N GLY A 22 -38.34 4.78 18.77
CA GLY A 22 -36.95 4.95 18.38
C GLY A 22 -36.70 4.26 17.05
N ALA A 23 -37.35 4.72 16.01
CA ALA A 23 -36.89 4.45 14.66
C ALA A 23 -35.52 5.11 14.47
N GLY A 24 -34.48 4.51 15.04
CA GLY A 24 -33.09 4.78 14.68
C GLY A 24 -32.85 4.10 13.35
N GLY A 25 -32.88 4.87 12.26
CA GLY A 25 -32.44 4.39 10.96
C GLY A 25 -31.02 3.87 11.10
N ASN A 26 -30.87 2.56 11.06
CA ASN A 26 -29.61 1.91 10.73
C ASN A 26 -29.32 2.33 9.29
N ALA A 27 -28.59 3.42 9.13
CA ALA A 27 -27.76 3.58 7.97
C ALA A 27 -26.68 2.50 8.06
N SER A 28 -27.03 1.31 7.64
CA SER A 28 -26.06 0.31 7.25
C SER A 28 -25.32 0.87 6.07
N SER A 29 -24.28 1.66 6.32
CA SER A 29 -23.20 1.84 5.37
C SER A 29 -22.52 0.47 5.24
N SER A 30 -23.10 -0.39 4.42
CA SER A 30 -22.41 -1.52 3.83
C SER A 30 -21.42 -1.00 2.80
N GLY A 31 -20.51 -0.12 3.25
CA GLY A 31 -19.23 0.04 2.64
C GLY A 31 -18.46 -1.22 3.04
N GLU A 32 -18.42 -2.23 2.19
CA GLU A 32 -17.29 -3.13 2.19
C GLU A 32 -16.06 -2.22 2.20
N SER A 33 -15.39 -2.17 3.35
CA SER A 33 -14.08 -1.52 3.43
C SER A 33 -13.21 -2.31 2.47
N MET A 34 -13.00 -1.77 1.26
CA MET A 34 -12.21 -2.44 0.25
C MET A 34 -10.82 -2.56 0.85
N GLN A 35 -10.41 -3.79 1.12
CA GLN A 35 -9.10 -4.08 1.68
C GLN A 35 -8.05 -3.34 0.84
N GLY A 36 -7.26 -2.51 1.50
CA GLY A 36 -6.24 -1.69 0.86
C GLY A 36 -6.70 -0.31 0.35
N ASP A 37 -7.96 0.11 0.54
CA ASP A 37 -8.42 1.46 0.20
C ASP A 37 -7.75 2.51 1.10
N LEU A 38 -7.17 3.54 0.48
CA LEU A 38 -6.45 4.63 1.14
C LEU A 38 -7.12 6.00 0.97
N HIS A 39 -8.34 6.06 0.44
CA HIS A 39 -9.04 7.33 0.27
C HIS A 39 -9.20 8.07 1.61
N GLY A 40 -8.75 9.32 1.65
CA GLY A 40 -8.74 10.14 2.86
C GLY A 40 -7.57 9.90 3.83
N ALA A 41 -6.69 8.94 3.54
CA ALA A 41 -5.47 8.74 4.33
C ALA A 41 -4.49 9.90 4.10
N ARG A 42 -3.71 10.23 5.14
CA ARG A 42 -2.64 11.23 5.06
C ARG A 42 -1.31 10.53 4.76
N ILE A 43 -1.15 10.09 3.52
CA ILE A 43 0.04 9.41 3.03
C ILE A 43 0.51 10.12 1.77
N GLY A 44 1.83 10.39 1.70
CA GLY A 44 2.44 11.10 0.58
C GLY A 44 2.46 12.60 0.78
N ALA A 45 3.48 13.22 0.25
CA ALA A 45 3.68 14.67 0.19
C ALA A 45 4.55 15.04 -1.02
N PRO A 46 4.54 16.30 -1.46
CA PRO A 46 5.46 16.79 -2.47
C PRO A 46 6.93 16.56 -2.10
N PHE A 47 7.70 16.12 -3.07
CA PHE A 47 9.14 15.93 -2.93
C PHE A 47 9.90 16.38 -4.18
N THR A 48 11.21 16.54 -4.03
CA THR A 48 12.18 16.65 -5.13
C THR A 48 13.28 15.63 -4.89
N LEU A 49 13.40 14.65 -5.78
CA LEU A 49 14.43 13.60 -5.73
C LEU A 49 15.26 13.62 -7.03
N THR A 50 16.24 12.73 -7.13
CA THR A 50 17.10 12.59 -8.30
C THR A 50 16.76 11.29 -9.02
N ASP A 51 16.51 11.34 -10.34
CA ASP A 51 16.23 10.14 -11.13
C ASP A 51 17.50 9.35 -11.49
N GLN A 52 17.34 8.19 -12.07
CA GLN A 52 18.42 7.31 -12.53
C GLN A 52 19.31 7.92 -13.63
N ASN A 53 18.98 9.08 -14.17
CA ASN A 53 19.77 9.84 -15.14
C ASN A 53 20.42 11.09 -14.54
N GLY A 54 20.31 11.25 -13.20
CA GLY A 54 20.89 12.38 -12.48
C GLY A 54 20.06 13.68 -12.55
N ARG A 55 18.82 13.64 -13.04
CA ARG A 55 17.95 14.82 -13.15
C ARG A 55 17.08 14.95 -11.91
N LYS A 56 16.85 16.19 -11.47
CA LYS A 56 15.87 16.46 -10.42
C LYS A 56 14.46 16.22 -10.95
N VAL A 57 13.66 15.46 -10.19
CA VAL A 57 12.28 15.08 -10.47
C VAL A 57 11.43 15.47 -9.26
N ARG A 58 10.34 16.17 -9.50
CA ARG A 58 9.39 16.60 -8.48
C ARG A 58 8.14 15.73 -8.52
N TRP A 59 7.49 15.58 -7.39
CA TRP A 59 6.20 14.89 -7.30
C TRP A 59 5.16 15.46 -8.28
N GLU A 60 5.15 16.77 -8.46
CA GLU A 60 4.24 17.50 -9.34
C GLU A 60 4.49 17.21 -10.83
N ASP A 61 5.67 16.76 -11.21
CA ASP A 61 6.00 16.41 -12.61
C ASP A 61 5.17 15.23 -13.11
N PHE A 62 4.55 14.47 -12.19
CA PHE A 62 3.61 13.38 -12.48
C PHE A 62 2.14 13.79 -12.40
N ARG A 63 1.81 15.08 -12.36
CA ARG A 63 0.42 15.54 -12.33
C ARG A 63 -0.35 15.02 -13.55
N GLY A 64 -1.58 14.57 -13.34
CA GLY A 64 -2.41 13.96 -14.38
C GLY A 64 -2.10 12.47 -14.62
N LYS A 65 -1.13 11.89 -13.89
CA LYS A 65 -0.83 10.46 -13.91
C LYS A 65 -1.06 9.81 -12.55
N TYR A 66 -1.55 8.59 -12.56
CA TYR A 66 -1.47 7.71 -11.41
C TYR A 66 0.01 7.41 -11.13
N ARG A 67 0.39 7.32 -9.87
CA ARG A 67 1.77 6.95 -9.46
C ARG A 67 1.72 5.61 -8.75
N LEU A 68 2.34 4.62 -9.35
CA LEU A 68 2.54 3.29 -8.76
C LEU A 68 3.90 3.30 -8.08
N VAL A 69 3.94 3.47 -6.75
CA VAL A 69 5.15 3.75 -5.98
C VAL A 69 5.55 2.55 -5.14
N TYR A 70 6.79 2.10 -5.26
CA TYR A 70 7.40 1.09 -4.42
C TYR A 70 8.69 1.59 -3.80
N PHE A 71 8.86 1.40 -2.49
CA PHE A 71 10.09 1.68 -1.75
C PHE A 71 10.90 0.41 -1.57
N GLY A 72 12.21 0.50 -1.78
CA GLY A 72 13.13 -0.62 -1.66
C GLY A 72 14.57 -0.19 -1.80
N TYR A 73 15.49 -1.13 -2.00
CA TYR A 73 16.89 -0.84 -2.29
C TYR A 73 17.49 -1.91 -3.20
N THR A 74 18.53 -1.53 -3.97
CA THR A 74 19.05 -2.41 -5.03
C THR A 74 19.85 -3.60 -4.50
N PHE A 75 20.40 -3.48 -3.30
CA PHE A 75 21.19 -4.53 -2.62
C PHE A 75 20.34 -5.48 -1.76
N CYS A 76 19.01 -5.40 -1.86
CA CYS A 76 18.13 -6.36 -1.21
C CYS A 76 18.32 -7.75 -1.81
N PRO A 77 18.67 -8.78 -1.01
CA PRO A 77 18.99 -10.08 -1.56
C PRO A 77 17.77 -10.93 -1.90
N ASP A 78 16.55 -10.51 -1.52
CA ASP A 78 15.38 -11.40 -1.53
C ASP A 78 14.10 -10.68 -1.98
N VAL A 79 13.37 -10.08 -1.06
CA VAL A 79 11.96 -9.68 -1.26
C VAL A 79 11.78 -8.50 -2.22
N CYS A 80 12.66 -7.48 -2.21
CA CYS A 80 12.47 -6.30 -3.04
C CYS A 80 12.48 -6.60 -4.56
N PRO A 81 13.46 -7.37 -5.08
CA PRO A 81 13.46 -7.71 -6.51
C PRO A 81 12.26 -8.60 -6.88
N LEU A 82 11.82 -9.50 -5.99
CA LEU A 82 10.67 -10.35 -6.25
C LEU A 82 9.37 -9.55 -6.32
N ASP A 83 9.11 -8.69 -5.33
CA ASP A 83 7.94 -7.82 -5.32
C ASP A 83 7.92 -6.91 -6.54
N LEU A 84 9.04 -6.23 -6.82
CA LEU A 84 9.14 -5.32 -7.95
C LEU A 84 8.95 -6.04 -9.29
N GLN A 85 9.49 -7.24 -9.42
CA GLN A 85 9.30 -8.08 -10.60
C GLN A 85 7.82 -8.41 -10.83
N ARG A 86 7.12 -8.88 -9.79
CA ARG A 86 5.70 -9.24 -9.86
C ARG A 86 4.82 -8.03 -10.17
N ILE A 87 5.08 -6.90 -9.51
CA ILE A 87 4.37 -5.63 -9.76
C ILE A 87 4.57 -5.20 -11.22
N MET A 88 5.80 -5.26 -11.74
CA MET A 88 6.08 -4.85 -13.11
C MET A 88 5.57 -5.84 -14.15
N GLN A 89 5.51 -7.13 -13.87
CA GLN A 89 4.85 -8.13 -14.72
C GLN A 89 3.34 -7.87 -14.81
N GLY A 90 2.69 -7.60 -13.67
CA GLY A 90 1.28 -7.22 -13.64
C GLY A 90 1.00 -5.91 -14.35
N PHE A 91 1.88 -4.92 -14.21
CA PHE A 91 1.80 -3.67 -14.97
C PHE A 91 1.98 -3.88 -16.48
N ALA A 92 2.92 -4.71 -16.90
CA ALA A 92 3.14 -5.02 -18.31
C ALA A 92 1.93 -5.74 -18.93
N GLN A 93 1.28 -6.63 -18.17
CA GLN A 93 0.03 -7.26 -18.65
C GLN A 93 -1.10 -6.21 -18.73
N PHE A 94 -1.26 -5.36 -17.74
CA PHE A 94 -2.21 -4.24 -17.77
C PHE A 94 -1.95 -3.31 -18.98
N GLU A 95 -0.70 -3.02 -19.28
CA GLU A 95 -0.30 -2.19 -20.41
C GLU A 95 -0.70 -2.83 -21.77
N LYS A 96 -0.59 -4.14 -21.87
CA LYS A 96 -1.02 -4.91 -23.03
C LYS A 96 -2.55 -4.92 -23.19
N ASP A 97 -3.28 -5.10 -22.09
CA ASP A 97 -4.73 -5.27 -22.10
C ASP A 97 -5.48 -3.94 -22.15
N ARG A 98 -4.91 -2.89 -21.54
CA ARG A 98 -5.51 -1.55 -21.40
C ARG A 98 -4.52 -0.43 -21.70
N PRO A 99 -3.96 -0.35 -22.91
CA PRO A 99 -2.86 0.58 -23.24
C PRO A 99 -3.19 2.05 -22.96
N ALA A 100 -4.42 2.47 -23.22
CA ALA A 100 -4.86 3.85 -22.96
C ALA A 100 -4.91 4.21 -21.47
N LEU A 101 -5.28 3.26 -20.60
CA LEU A 101 -5.27 3.44 -19.16
C LEU A 101 -3.85 3.34 -18.61
N ALA A 102 -3.09 2.37 -19.06
CA ALA A 102 -1.70 2.20 -18.63
C ALA A 102 -0.82 3.41 -18.98
N ALA A 103 -1.10 4.10 -20.09
CA ALA A 103 -0.42 5.36 -20.44
C ALA A 103 -0.59 6.44 -19.34
N LYS A 104 -1.66 6.37 -18.55
CA LYS A 104 -1.91 7.26 -17.42
C LYS A 104 -1.17 6.87 -16.14
N VAL A 105 -0.49 5.73 -16.09
CA VAL A 105 0.24 5.23 -14.90
C VAL A 105 1.72 5.44 -15.07
N GLN A 106 2.36 5.98 -14.04
CA GLN A 106 3.81 6.08 -13.92
C GLN A 106 4.32 5.19 -12.80
N PRO A 107 5.01 4.09 -13.10
CA PRO A 107 5.72 3.29 -12.10
C PRO A 107 6.96 4.02 -11.58
N ILE A 108 7.14 4.00 -10.26
CA ILE A 108 8.22 4.71 -9.55
C ILE A 108 8.80 3.79 -8.48
N PHE A 109 10.10 3.59 -8.52
CA PHE A 109 10.88 2.97 -7.46
C PHE A 109 11.62 4.06 -6.69
N ILE A 110 11.50 4.11 -5.37
CA ILE A 110 12.21 5.07 -4.51
C ILE A 110 13.17 4.28 -3.62
N SER A 111 14.48 4.56 -3.76
CA SER A 111 15.46 3.90 -2.90
C SER A 111 15.43 4.44 -1.48
N VAL A 112 15.49 3.52 -0.51
CA VAL A 112 15.70 3.82 0.92
C VAL A 112 17.16 3.66 1.35
N ASP A 113 18.07 3.43 0.40
CA ASP A 113 19.51 3.30 0.64
C ASP A 113 20.35 4.21 -0.28
N PRO A 114 20.23 5.52 -0.11
CA PRO A 114 20.89 6.48 -1.00
C PRO A 114 22.43 6.42 -0.98
N ASP A 115 23.02 5.81 0.05
CA ASP A 115 24.48 5.69 0.14
C ASP A 115 25.05 4.70 -0.91
N ARG A 116 24.30 3.66 -1.24
CA ARG A 116 24.71 2.66 -2.26
C ARG A 116 23.96 2.84 -3.57
N ASP A 117 22.72 3.28 -3.54
CA ASP A 117 21.86 3.39 -4.70
C ASP A 117 22.05 4.74 -5.42
N THR A 118 23.21 4.87 -6.06
CA THR A 118 23.48 6.02 -6.92
C THR A 118 22.59 6.02 -8.17
N PRO A 119 22.44 7.15 -8.89
CA PRO A 119 21.71 7.19 -10.15
C PRO A 119 22.17 6.12 -11.16
N ALA A 120 23.48 5.88 -11.25
CA ALA A 120 24.02 4.86 -12.17
C ALA A 120 23.62 3.42 -11.77
N VAL A 121 23.62 3.11 -10.48
CA VAL A 121 23.17 1.82 -9.95
C VAL A 121 21.66 1.63 -10.22
N LEU A 122 20.86 2.65 -9.90
CA LEU A 122 19.42 2.64 -10.16
C LEU A 122 19.09 2.46 -11.64
N LYS A 123 19.88 3.09 -12.54
CA LYS A 123 19.64 2.97 -13.98
C LYS A 123 19.71 1.52 -14.46
N THR A 124 20.70 0.77 -14.01
CA THR A 124 20.83 -0.65 -14.34
C THR A 124 19.71 -1.46 -13.69
N TYR A 125 19.42 -1.17 -12.42
CA TYR A 125 18.43 -1.91 -11.65
C TYR A 125 17.02 -1.78 -12.24
N VAL A 126 16.50 -0.57 -12.42
CA VAL A 126 15.12 -0.37 -12.89
C VAL A 126 14.92 -0.85 -14.33
N ALA A 127 15.96 -0.76 -15.17
CA ALA A 127 15.89 -1.26 -16.56
C ALA A 127 15.70 -2.77 -16.66
N ALA A 128 16.07 -3.53 -15.63
CA ALA A 128 15.87 -4.97 -15.57
C ALA A 128 14.39 -5.37 -15.38
N PHE A 129 13.54 -4.47 -14.89
CA PHE A 129 12.15 -4.78 -14.59
C PHE A 129 11.18 -4.26 -15.65
N HIS A 130 11.28 -2.97 -15.99
CA HIS A 130 10.38 -2.38 -16.99
C HIS A 130 10.94 -1.07 -17.56
N PRO A 131 10.81 -0.81 -18.89
CA PRO A 131 11.36 0.38 -19.53
C PRO A 131 10.74 1.70 -19.05
N ARG A 132 9.53 1.67 -18.51
CA ARG A 132 8.84 2.84 -17.97
C ARG A 132 9.06 3.04 -16.47
N LEU A 133 9.72 2.13 -15.79
CA LEU A 133 10.02 2.26 -14.36
C LEU A 133 11.06 3.36 -14.14
N ILE A 134 10.74 4.34 -13.30
CA ILE A 134 11.67 5.39 -12.90
C ILE A 134 12.25 5.04 -11.53
N GLY A 135 13.58 5.08 -11.40
CA GLY A 135 14.29 4.94 -10.11
C GLY A 135 14.64 6.31 -9.56
N LEU A 136 14.27 6.56 -8.31
CA LEU A 136 14.54 7.80 -7.62
C LEU A 136 15.45 7.55 -6.40
N THR A 137 16.41 8.46 -6.20
CA THR A 137 17.28 8.54 -5.03
C THR A 137 17.46 10.00 -4.61
N GLY A 138 18.16 10.25 -3.52
CA GLY A 138 18.42 11.60 -3.03
C GLY A 138 19.53 11.61 -2.00
N THR A 139 19.64 12.70 -1.24
CA THR A 139 20.45 12.71 -0.02
C THR A 139 19.76 11.87 1.07
N PRO A 140 20.49 11.39 2.10
CA PRO A 140 19.89 10.70 3.22
C PRO A 140 18.73 11.47 3.86
N ASP A 141 18.83 12.79 3.99
CA ASP A 141 17.78 13.63 4.57
C ASP A 141 16.55 13.75 3.64
N GLU A 142 16.76 13.86 2.31
CA GLU A 142 15.67 13.86 1.33
C GLU A 142 14.90 12.53 1.41
N ILE A 143 15.61 11.40 1.46
CA ILE A 143 14.99 10.07 1.55
C ILE A 143 14.28 9.87 2.90
N ALA A 144 14.90 10.28 4.01
CA ALA A 144 14.28 10.18 5.33
C ALA A 144 12.97 10.98 5.40
N LYS A 145 12.95 12.18 4.83
CA LYS A 145 11.75 13.00 4.73
C LYS A 145 10.66 12.31 3.90
N VAL A 146 11.00 11.83 2.72
CA VAL A 146 10.02 11.18 1.82
C VAL A 146 9.50 9.89 2.46
N ALA A 147 10.35 9.06 3.03
CA ALA A 147 9.93 7.84 3.73
C ALA A 147 8.94 8.15 4.86
N LYS A 148 9.22 9.19 5.67
CA LYS A 148 8.30 9.65 6.72
C LYS A 148 6.95 10.09 6.16
N ASP A 149 6.95 10.90 5.10
CA ASP A 149 5.74 11.44 4.48
C ASP A 149 4.88 10.32 3.83
N PHE A 150 5.52 9.24 3.39
CA PHE A 150 4.86 8.06 2.81
C PHE A 150 4.61 6.94 3.82
N VAL A 151 4.88 7.19 5.11
CA VAL A 151 4.70 6.21 6.20
C VAL A 151 5.51 4.93 5.95
N VAL A 152 6.68 5.06 5.37
CA VAL A 152 7.63 3.97 5.13
C VAL A 152 8.65 3.92 6.25
N LEU A 153 8.66 2.83 6.98
CA LEU A 153 9.70 2.55 7.97
C LEU A 153 10.88 1.87 7.28
N TYR A 154 12.08 2.28 7.61
CA TYR A 154 13.30 1.60 7.18
C TYR A 154 14.41 1.76 8.22
N ASN A 155 15.30 0.78 8.30
CA ASN A 155 16.44 0.81 9.21
C ASN A 155 17.63 0.04 8.63
N LYS A 156 18.84 0.55 8.84
CA LYS A 156 20.08 -0.14 8.48
C LYS A 156 20.47 -1.12 9.57
N GLU A 157 20.66 -2.37 9.19
CA GLU A 157 20.99 -3.47 10.09
C GLU A 157 22.34 -4.07 9.70
N GLN A 158 23.27 -4.16 10.66
CA GLN A 158 24.57 -4.78 10.41
C GLN A 158 24.37 -6.24 10.02
N ALA A 159 24.80 -6.63 8.83
CA ALA A 159 24.73 -8.01 8.40
C ALA A 159 25.74 -8.86 9.17
N GLN A 160 25.28 -9.90 9.87
CA GLN A 160 26.17 -10.81 10.59
C GLN A 160 27.06 -11.58 9.60
N GLY A 161 28.37 -11.48 9.77
CA GLY A 161 29.36 -12.23 8.99
C GLY A 161 29.62 -11.70 7.57
N ALA A 162 29.05 -10.55 7.16
CA ALA A 162 29.28 -9.91 5.88
C ALA A 162 29.91 -8.52 6.05
N SER A 163 30.73 -8.11 5.05
CA SER A 163 31.28 -6.75 4.98
C SER A 163 30.20 -5.79 4.46
N GLY A 164 29.12 -5.57 5.22
CA GLY A 164 28.06 -4.69 4.75
C GLY A 164 26.86 -4.65 5.70
N TYR A 165 25.82 -3.96 5.27
CA TYR A 165 24.56 -3.86 6.00
C TYR A 165 23.37 -4.23 5.10
N LEU A 166 22.30 -4.68 5.71
CA LEU A 166 20.99 -4.81 5.10
C LEU A 166 20.12 -3.61 5.48
N VAL A 167 19.05 -3.39 4.73
CA VAL A 167 18.03 -2.39 5.08
C VAL A 167 16.69 -3.09 5.23
N SER A 168 16.21 -3.17 6.47
CA SER A 168 14.82 -3.56 6.70
C SER A 168 13.92 -2.39 6.32
N HIS A 169 12.81 -2.66 5.63
CA HIS A 169 11.87 -1.62 5.23
C HIS A 169 10.44 -2.16 5.07
N SER A 170 9.47 -1.24 5.14
CA SER A 170 8.08 -1.55 4.80
C SER A 170 7.97 -1.98 3.34
N ARG A 171 7.34 -3.12 3.08
CA ARG A 171 7.16 -3.70 1.73
C ARG A 171 5.90 -3.20 1.01
N THR A 172 5.24 -2.19 1.51
CA THR A 172 3.94 -1.74 1.05
C THR A 172 4.05 -0.85 -0.20
N PRO A 173 3.61 -1.29 -1.39
CA PRO A 173 3.53 -0.42 -2.55
C PRO A 173 2.21 0.35 -2.55
N TYR A 174 2.22 1.55 -3.13
CA TYR A 174 1.10 2.46 -3.15
C TYR A 174 0.65 2.81 -4.56
N LEU A 175 -0.65 2.95 -4.74
CA LEU A 175 -1.21 3.66 -5.89
C LEU A 175 -1.71 5.03 -5.44
N PHE A 176 -1.22 6.09 -6.12
CA PHE A 176 -1.72 7.45 -5.96
C PHE A 176 -2.49 7.88 -7.21
N GLY A 177 -3.51 8.70 -7.01
CA GLY A 177 -4.35 9.25 -8.06
C GLY A 177 -3.64 10.31 -8.93
N THR A 178 -4.34 10.77 -9.95
CA THR A 178 -3.83 11.76 -10.91
C THR A 178 -3.57 13.14 -10.26
N ASP A 179 -4.22 13.42 -9.16
CA ASP A 179 -4.03 14.60 -8.31
C ASP A 179 -2.91 14.39 -7.26
N GLY A 180 -2.45 13.15 -7.06
CA GLY A 180 -1.44 12.77 -6.07
C GLY A 180 -1.98 12.35 -4.72
N ALA A 181 -3.31 12.27 -4.56
CA ALA A 181 -3.91 11.71 -3.36
C ALA A 181 -3.72 10.17 -3.31
N PRO A 182 -3.59 9.56 -2.13
CA PRO A 182 -3.49 8.11 -1.99
C PRO A 182 -4.81 7.46 -2.40
N VAL A 183 -4.72 6.36 -3.12
CA VAL A 183 -5.89 5.61 -3.64
C VAL A 183 -5.98 4.25 -3.00
N ALA A 184 -4.95 3.42 -3.09
CA ALA A 184 -4.98 2.08 -2.54
C ALA A 184 -3.58 1.48 -2.34
N LEU A 185 -3.51 0.42 -1.52
CA LEU A 185 -2.34 -0.44 -1.40
C LEU A 185 -2.32 -1.43 -2.57
N VAL A 186 -1.17 -1.53 -3.23
CA VAL A 186 -0.97 -2.52 -4.31
C VAL A 186 -0.71 -3.88 -3.66
N PRO A 187 -1.31 -4.97 -4.15
CA PRO A 187 -1.10 -6.28 -3.57
C PRO A 187 0.35 -6.75 -3.73
N VAL A 188 0.91 -7.24 -2.64
CA VAL A 188 2.18 -7.98 -2.56
C VAL A 188 1.94 -9.20 -1.70
N ASP A 189 2.79 -10.20 -1.85
CA ASP A 189 2.71 -11.41 -1.06
C ASP A 189 2.89 -11.12 0.44
N ASP A 190 1.97 -11.62 1.26
CA ASP A 190 2.03 -11.48 2.72
C ASP A 190 2.54 -12.81 3.33
N PRO A 191 3.73 -12.83 3.93
CA PRO A 191 4.25 -14.03 4.57
C PRO A 191 3.39 -14.53 5.74
N GLY A 192 2.43 -13.73 6.22
CA GLY A 192 1.44 -14.12 7.23
C GLY A 192 0.30 -14.98 6.68
N THR A 193 0.18 -15.11 5.36
CA THR A 193 -0.85 -15.90 4.66
C THR A 193 -0.23 -16.98 3.77
N PRO A 194 0.39 -18.03 4.35
CA PRO A 194 1.22 -18.98 3.60
C PRO A 194 0.48 -19.77 2.51
N ASP A 195 -0.85 -19.83 2.58
CA ASP A 195 -1.69 -20.55 1.62
C ASP A 195 -2.24 -19.62 0.49
N ALA A 196 -1.87 -18.34 0.48
CA ALA A 196 -2.33 -17.37 -0.50
C ALA A 196 -1.17 -16.50 -0.98
N ASP A 197 -0.96 -16.42 -2.28
CA ASP A 197 -0.01 -15.48 -2.88
C ASP A 197 -0.78 -14.23 -3.36
N GLU A 198 -0.80 -13.19 -2.54
CA GLU A 198 -1.48 -11.93 -2.86
C GLU A 198 -0.71 -11.12 -3.91
N GLY A 199 0.58 -11.38 -4.07
CA GLY A 199 1.49 -10.66 -4.96
C GLY A 199 1.56 -11.21 -6.39
N GLU A 200 0.75 -12.19 -6.76
CA GLU A 200 0.73 -12.70 -8.13
C GLU A 200 0.51 -11.58 -9.17
N PRO A 201 1.24 -11.60 -10.31
CA PRO A 201 1.10 -10.58 -11.34
C PRO A 201 -0.35 -10.36 -11.84
N GLN A 202 -1.15 -11.43 -11.89
CA GLN A 202 -2.56 -11.37 -12.26
C GLN A 202 -3.40 -10.55 -11.28
N LYS A 203 -3.10 -10.65 -9.98
CA LYS A 203 -3.77 -9.84 -8.94
C LYS A 203 -3.39 -8.37 -9.04
N VAL A 204 -2.13 -8.07 -9.38
CA VAL A 204 -1.69 -6.70 -9.67
C VAL A 204 -2.39 -6.15 -10.91
N THR A 205 -2.53 -6.95 -11.99
CA THR A 205 -3.27 -6.56 -13.19
C THR A 205 -4.72 -6.22 -12.86
N ALA A 206 -5.43 -7.12 -12.17
CA ALA A 206 -6.82 -6.91 -11.76
C ALA A 206 -6.97 -5.69 -10.83
N PHE A 207 -6.01 -5.47 -9.93
CA PHE A 207 -5.95 -4.28 -9.09
C PHE A 207 -5.87 -3.00 -9.92
N LEU A 208 -4.97 -2.94 -10.91
CA LEU A 208 -4.83 -1.78 -11.78
C LEU A 208 -6.10 -1.54 -12.62
N GLU A 209 -6.74 -2.58 -13.14
CA GLU A 209 -8.03 -2.47 -13.85
C GLU A 209 -9.15 -1.92 -12.96
N LYS A 210 -9.15 -2.26 -11.67
CA LYS A 210 -10.12 -1.77 -10.71
C LYS A 210 -9.95 -0.28 -10.41
N TRP A 211 -8.72 0.16 -10.20
CA TRP A 211 -8.43 1.49 -9.64
C TRP A 211 -8.05 2.56 -10.66
N VAL A 212 -7.52 2.21 -11.83
CA VAL A 212 -7.11 3.15 -12.89
C VAL A 212 -8.29 3.40 -13.84
N LYS A 213 -8.67 4.68 -14.00
CA LYS A 213 -9.84 5.11 -14.79
C LYS A 213 -9.46 6.10 -15.88
#